data_4dc5fd34213c28091ae4e6eb9456c342
#
_entry.id   4dc5fd34213c28091ae4e6eb9456c342
#
_cell.length_a   1.000
_cell.length_b   1.000
_cell.length_c   1.000
_cell.angle_alpha   90.00
_cell.angle_beta   90.00
_cell.angle_gamma   90.00
#
_symmetry.space_group_name_H-M   'P 1'
#
loop_
_entity.id
_entity.type
_entity.pdbx_description
1 polymer ?
#
loop_
_entity_poly.entity_id
_entity_poly.type
_entity_poly.pdbx_seq_one_letter_code
_entity_poly.pdbx_strand_id
1 'polypeptide(L)'
;MKEGVFFMKIKGRVHYVSSKGSAEMVAEAIAREMKVVKEPLLPAYMPENVALMFLGCEGTKADKITMSFIKSLNKNRVANAALFCCNGKKSDAAIQQMADALKAQGVNVLPKTFVCNGKGGLFAGGKHPSDAELDEARKFAVECEKMVLGE
;
A
#
# COMPACT_ATOMS: atom_id res chain seq x y z
N MET A 1 22.24 -11.28 -6.79
CA MET A 1 21.59 -11.10 -5.49
C MET A 1 21.89 -12.28 -4.59
N LYS A 2 22.11 -12.04 -3.35
CA LYS A 2 22.36 -13.12 -2.41
C LYS A 2 21.10 -13.87 -2.09
N GLU A 3 21.20 -15.17 -1.96
CA GLU A 3 20.10 -16.01 -1.58
C GLU A 3 19.60 -15.64 -0.18
N GLY A 4 18.28 -15.61 0.00
CA GLY A 4 17.68 -15.29 1.27
C GLY A 4 17.73 -13.83 1.68
N VAL A 5 18.29 -12.97 0.81
CA VAL A 5 18.37 -11.54 1.08
C VAL A 5 17.74 -10.78 -0.07
N PHE A 6 16.79 -9.92 0.26
CA PHE A 6 16.14 -9.08 -0.72
C PHE A 6 16.11 -7.64 -0.22
N PHE A 7 16.57 -6.71 -1.04
CA PHE A 7 16.54 -5.29 -0.76
C PHE A 7 15.92 -4.56 -1.93
N MET A 8 15.11 -3.56 -1.66
CA MET A 8 14.64 -2.69 -2.74
C MET A 8 15.81 -1.98 -3.37
N LYS A 9 15.83 -1.97 -4.70
CA LYS A 9 16.87 -1.30 -5.49
C LYS A 9 16.59 0.19 -5.67
N ILE A 10 15.43 0.64 -5.25
CA ILE A 10 14.98 2.02 -5.40
C ILE A 10 14.45 2.50 -4.06
N LYS A 11 14.34 3.82 -3.92
CA LYS A 11 13.81 4.39 -2.67
C LYS A 11 12.33 4.07 -2.56
N GLY A 12 11.98 3.25 -1.58
CA GLY A 12 10.61 2.82 -1.35
C GLY A 12 10.16 3.13 0.06
N ARG A 13 8.85 3.25 0.24
CA ARG A 13 8.23 3.46 1.56
C ARG A 13 6.87 2.81 1.59
N VAL A 14 6.42 2.47 2.80
CA VAL A 14 5.08 1.94 3.01
C VAL A 14 4.35 2.84 3.99
N HIS A 15 3.21 3.36 3.59
CA HIS A 15 2.36 4.20 4.43
C HIS A 15 0.93 3.71 4.39
N TYR A 16 0.22 3.97 5.47
CA TYR A 16 -1.13 3.41 5.61
C TYR A 16 -1.92 4.20 6.64
N VAL A 17 -3.24 4.06 6.58
CA VAL A 17 -4.15 4.45 7.66
C VAL A 17 -4.88 3.18 8.08
N SER A 18 -4.78 2.83 9.35
CA SER A 18 -5.32 1.56 9.85
C SER A 18 -5.98 1.79 11.21
N SER A 19 -7.29 1.61 11.27
CA SER A 19 -8.04 1.73 12.53
C SER A 19 -8.28 0.37 13.16
N LYS A 20 -8.37 -0.68 12.36
CA LYS A 20 -8.66 -2.05 12.83
C LYS A 20 -7.43 -2.95 12.85
N GLY A 21 -6.32 -2.49 12.29
CA GLY A 21 -5.08 -3.22 12.29
C GLY A 21 -4.83 -4.08 11.05
N SER A 22 -5.81 -4.26 10.17
CA SER A 22 -5.62 -5.11 8.99
C SER A 22 -4.67 -4.50 7.97
N ALA A 23 -4.85 -3.22 7.66
CA ALA A 23 -3.94 -2.55 6.72
C ALA A 23 -2.53 -2.45 7.30
N GLU A 24 -2.42 -2.29 8.62
CA GLU A 24 -1.10 -2.28 9.26
C GLU A 24 -0.41 -3.64 9.12
N MET A 25 -1.14 -4.74 9.24
CA MET A 25 -0.57 -6.08 9.07
C MET A 25 -0.05 -6.27 7.65
N VAL A 26 -0.80 -5.82 6.65
CA VAL A 26 -0.35 -5.88 5.26
C VAL A 26 0.88 -5.01 5.06
N ALA A 27 0.86 -3.79 5.60
CA ALA A 27 1.98 -2.87 5.51
C ALA A 27 3.24 -3.47 6.15
N GLU A 28 3.10 -4.15 7.29
CA GLU A 28 4.21 -4.82 7.96
C GLU A 28 4.80 -5.92 7.08
N ALA A 29 3.95 -6.75 6.48
CA ALA A 29 4.41 -7.83 5.60
C ALA A 29 5.19 -7.27 4.41
N ILE A 30 4.67 -6.23 3.77
CA ILE A 30 5.33 -5.58 2.65
C ILE A 30 6.67 -4.97 3.08
N ALA A 31 6.67 -4.23 4.18
CA ALA A 31 7.87 -3.55 4.65
C ALA A 31 8.99 -4.52 4.99
N ARG A 32 8.66 -5.64 5.63
CA ARG A 32 9.65 -6.66 5.96
C ARG A 32 10.21 -7.34 4.72
N GLU A 33 9.32 -7.65 3.76
CA GLU A 33 9.75 -8.29 2.51
C GLU A 33 10.68 -7.38 1.70
N MET A 34 10.33 -6.10 1.62
CA MET A 34 11.05 -5.15 0.78
C MET A 34 12.20 -4.45 1.51
N LYS A 35 12.33 -4.66 2.83
CA LYS A 35 13.36 -4.02 3.65
C LYS A 35 13.25 -2.49 3.60
N VAL A 36 12.04 -1.99 3.75
CA VAL A 36 11.77 -0.55 3.73
C VAL A 36 11.02 -0.14 4.99
N VAL A 37 10.94 1.16 5.21
CA VAL A 37 10.29 1.73 6.38
C VAL A 37 8.76 1.70 6.19
N LYS A 38 8.07 1.33 7.25
CA LYS A 38 6.61 1.35 7.35
C LYS A 38 6.23 2.40 8.40
N GLU A 39 5.32 3.29 8.05
CA GLU A 39 4.80 4.28 9.01
C GLU A 39 3.35 4.61 8.68
N PRO A 40 2.51 4.84 9.72
CA PRO A 40 1.18 5.39 9.44
C PRO A 40 1.30 6.77 8.82
N LEU A 41 0.28 7.19 8.08
CA LEU A 41 0.28 8.55 7.55
C LEU A 41 0.14 9.55 8.70
N LEU A 42 1.07 10.49 8.76
CA LEU A 42 1.07 11.56 9.73
C LEU A 42 0.68 12.86 9.05
N PRO A 43 -0.04 13.77 9.73
CA PRO A 43 -0.57 14.98 9.08
C PRO A 43 0.46 15.86 8.41
N ALA A 44 1.68 15.91 8.92
CA ALA A 44 2.71 16.80 8.38
C ALA A 44 3.74 16.08 7.53
N TYR A 45 3.49 14.80 7.19
CA TYR A 45 4.47 14.04 6.41
C TYR A 45 4.53 14.53 4.98
N MET A 46 5.73 14.85 4.52
CA MET A 46 6.00 15.32 3.17
C MET A 46 7.11 14.48 2.56
N PRO A 47 6.76 13.49 1.76
CA PRO A 47 7.77 12.65 1.12
C PRO A 47 8.52 13.42 0.04
N GLU A 48 9.77 13.03 -0.20
CA GLU A 48 10.59 13.60 -1.27
C GLU A 48 11.34 12.48 -1.99
N ASN A 49 11.30 12.52 -3.31
CA ASN A 49 12.06 11.60 -4.16
C ASN A 49 11.77 10.13 -3.88
N VAL A 50 10.55 9.79 -3.53
CA VAL A 50 10.17 8.38 -3.32
C VAL A 50 9.89 7.76 -4.68
N ALA A 51 10.66 6.74 -5.04
CA ALA A 51 10.48 6.08 -6.34
C ALA A 51 9.25 5.19 -6.34
N LEU A 52 8.96 4.51 -5.22
CA LEU A 52 7.78 3.66 -5.10
C LEU A 52 7.22 3.75 -3.69
N MET A 53 5.98 4.18 -3.59
CA MET A 53 5.26 4.21 -2.31
C MET A 53 4.14 3.19 -2.35
N PHE A 54 4.14 2.29 -1.35
CA PHE A 54 2.99 1.43 -1.09
C PHE A 54 2.07 2.21 -0.17
N LEU A 55 0.84 2.42 -0.58
CA LEU A 55 -0.13 3.23 0.17
C LEU A 55 -1.40 2.42 0.38
N GLY A 56 -1.82 2.29 1.63
CA GLY A 56 -2.95 1.45 1.97
C GLY A 56 -3.93 2.06 2.94
N CYS A 57 -5.14 1.52 2.94
CA CYS A 57 -6.20 1.94 3.83
C CYS A 57 -7.13 0.78 4.16
N GLU A 58 -8.14 1.03 4.96
CA GLU A 58 -9.18 0.06 5.31
C GLU A 58 -10.53 0.58 4.86
N GLY A 59 -11.45 -0.34 4.63
CA GLY A 59 -12.82 0.01 4.25
C GLY A 59 -13.00 0.10 2.75
N THR A 60 -14.21 0.47 2.36
CA THR A 60 -14.60 0.57 0.96
C THR A 60 -14.51 1.99 0.42
N LYS A 61 -14.10 2.93 1.25
CA LYS A 61 -13.94 4.34 0.90
C LYS A 61 -12.64 4.84 1.51
N ALA A 62 -11.84 5.56 0.73
CA ALA A 62 -10.60 6.13 1.23
C ALA A 62 -10.90 7.19 2.29
N ASP A 63 -10.17 7.14 3.39
CA ASP A 63 -10.39 8.04 4.51
C ASP A 63 -9.84 9.45 4.21
N LYS A 64 -10.24 10.41 5.05
CA LYS A 64 -9.86 11.80 4.84
C LYS A 64 -8.36 12.04 4.95
N ILE A 65 -7.70 11.32 5.85
CA ILE A 65 -6.25 11.46 6.03
C ILE A 65 -5.53 11.07 4.75
N THR A 66 -5.88 9.89 4.19
CA THR A 66 -5.30 9.40 2.94
C THR A 66 -5.57 10.37 1.79
N MET A 67 -6.79 10.83 1.64
CA MET A 67 -7.14 11.73 0.54
C MET A 67 -6.46 13.09 0.67
N SER A 68 -6.34 13.61 1.87
CA SER A 68 -5.64 14.85 2.14
C SER A 68 -4.15 14.74 1.80
N PHE A 69 -3.55 13.62 2.21
CA PHE A 69 -2.15 13.33 1.89
C PHE A 69 -1.94 13.29 0.38
N ILE A 70 -2.79 12.57 -0.35
CA ILE A 70 -2.66 12.45 -1.81
C ILE A 70 -2.69 13.84 -2.47
N LYS A 71 -3.56 14.73 -2.00
CA LYS A 71 -3.65 16.07 -2.58
C LYS A 71 -2.39 16.90 -2.39
N SER A 72 -1.52 16.54 -1.46
CA SER A 72 -0.26 17.23 -1.24
C SER A 72 0.87 16.71 -2.13
N LEU A 73 0.63 15.65 -2.89
CA LEU A 73 1.69 14.99 -3.67
C LEU A 73 1.87 15.59 -5.05
N ASN A 74 3.01 15.25 -5.64
CA ASN A 74 3.31 15.46 -7.05
C ASN A 74 4.35 14.40 -7.43
N LYS A 75 4.71 14.34 -8.72
CA LYS A 75 5.62 13.31 -9.23
C LYS A 75 7.04 13.40 -8.65
N ASN A 76 7.43 14.57 -8.12
CA ASN A 76 8.75 14.73 -7.53
C ASN A 76 8.78 14.21 -6.10
N ARG A 77 7.64 14.22 -5.43
CA ARG A 77 7.54 13.65 -4.08
C ARG A 77 7.40 12.14 -4.13
N VAL A 78 6.53 11.65 -5.01
CA VAL A 78 6.29 10.21 -5.19
C VAL A 78 6.14 9.98 -6.69
N ALA A 79 7.05 9.20 -7.26
CA ALA A 79 7.00 8.92 -8.70
C ALA A 79 5.97 7.85 -9.03
N ASN A 80 5.92 6.77 -8.24
CA ASN A 80 5.04 5.63 -8.47
C ASN A 80 4.34 5.24 -7.18
N ALA A 81 3.07 4.87 -7.27
CA ALA A 81 2.30 4.41 -6.12
C ALA A 81 1.71 3.03 -6.40
N ALA A 82 1.82 2.14 -5.43
CA ALA A 82 1.21 0.82 -5.44
C ALA A 82 0.20 0.76 -4.31
N LEU A 83 -1.04 0.42 -4.62
CA LEU A 83 -2.15 0.60 -3.70
C LEU A 83 -2.68 -0.71 -3.15
N PHE A 84 -3.03 -0.70 -1.86
CA PHE A 84 -3.67 -1.84 -1.23
C PHE A 84 -4.78 -1.39 -0.29
N CYS A 85 -5.73 -2.26 -0.04
CA CYS A 85 -6.75 -2.00 0.98
C CYS A 85 -7.26 -3.30 1.56
N CYS A 86 -7.89 -3.18 2.71
CA CYS A 86 -8.47 -4.31 3.42
C CYS A 86 -9.91 -3.98 3.78
N ASN A 87 -10.84 -4.85 3.40
CA ASN A 87 -12.24 -4.71 3.82
C ASN A 87 -12.94 -6.06 3.69
N GLY A 88 -13.99 -6.23 4.46
CA GLY A 88 -14.69 -7.51 4.53
C GLY A 88 -15.42 -7.92 3.25
N LYS A 89 -15.53 -7.01 2.29
CA LYS A 89 -16.20 -7.29 1.00
C LYS A 89 -15.20 -7.52 -0.12
N LYS A 90 -13.91 -7.41 0.16
CA LYS A 90 -12.83 -7.46 -0.83
C LYS A 90 -13.08 -6.48 -1.99
N SER A 91 -13.65 -5.34 -1.68
CA SER A 91 -13.95 -4.29 -2.66
C SER A 91 -12.69 -3.47 -2.95
N ASP A 92 -12.51 -3.10 -4.22
CA ASP A 92 -11.41 -2.22 -4.62
C ASP A 92 -11.86 -0.76 -4.75
N ALA A 93 -13.05 -0.42 -4.27
CA ALA A 93 -13.58 0.93 -4.44
C ALA A 93 -12.68 2.02 -3.85
N ALA A 94 -12.09 1.76 -2.68
CA ALA A 94 -11.17 2.71 -2.08
C ALA A 94 -9.89 2.86 -2.91
N ILE A 95 -9.40 1.77 -3.50
CA ILE A 95 -8.24 1.80 -4.39
C ILE A 95 -8.53 2.67 -5.62
N GLN A 96 -9.70 2.52 -6.23
CA GLN A 96 -10.07 3.32 -7.39
C GLN A 96 -10.11 4.81 -7.03
N GLN A 97 -10.64 5.12 -5.86
CA GLN A 97 -10.69 6.49 -5.38
C GLN A 97 -9.30 7.08 -5.19
N MET A 98 -8.40 6.32 -4.55
CA MET A 98 -7.01 6.74 -4.37
C MET A 98 -6.28 6.90 -5.71
N ALA A 99 -6.50 5.93 -6.61
CA ALA A 99 -5.85 5.95 -7.92
C ALA A 99 -6.22 7.20 -8.72
N ASP A 100 -7.50 7.54 -8.76
CA ASP A 100 -7.96 8.72 -9.48
C ASP A 100 -7.34 10.00 -8.90
N ALA A 101 -7.29 10.09 -7.58
CA ALA A 101 -6.71 11.25 -6.92
C ALA A 101 -5.20 11.37 -7.17
N LEU A 102 -4.49 10.24 -7.13
CA LEU A 102 -3.03 10.22 -7.39
C LEU A 102 -2.73 10.61 -8.84
N LYS A 103 -3.49 10.10 -9.78
CA LYS A 103 -3.31 10.44 -11.19
C LYS A 103 -3.53 11.93 -11.42
N ALA A 104 -4.50 12.53 -10.73
CA ALA A 104 -4.74 13.96 -10.82
C ALA A 104 -3.53 14.77 -10.32
N GLN A 105 -2.72 14.20 -9.44
CA GLN A 105 -1.51 14.83 -8.91
C GLN A 105 -0.26 14.52 -9.75
N GLY A 106 -0.39 13.77 -10.84
CA GLY A 106 0.74 13.42 -11.69
C GLY A 106 1.56 12.23 -11.21
N VAL A 107 1.08 11.51 -10.21
CA VAL A 107 1.76 10.31 -9.72
C VAL A 107 1.36 9.12 -10.58
N ASN A 108 2.35 8.32 -10.99
CA ASN A 108 2.07 7.11 -11.75
C ASN A 108 1.53 6.03 -10.81
N VAL A 109 0.31 5.57 -11.07
CA VAL A 109 -0.31 4.51 -10.28
C VAL A 109 -0.09 3.18 -10.98
N LEU A 110 0.52 2.23 -10.27
CA LEU A 110 0.77 0.91 -10.86
C LEU A 110 -0.56 0.18 -11.08
N PRO A 111 -0.69 -0.58 -12.18
CA PRO A 111 -1.93 -1.29 -12.46
C PRO A 111 -2.18 -2.45 -11.49
N LYS A 112 -1.13 -3.00 -10.89
CA LYS A 112 -1.28 -4.09 -9.94
C LYS A 112 -1.65 -3.54 -8.58
N THR A 113 -2.70 -4.12 -7.98
CA THR A 113 -3.21 -3.70 -6.66
C THR A 113 -3.38 -4.92 -5.77
N PHE A 114 -3.58 -4.69 -4.48
CA PHE A 114 -3.81 -5.77 -3.55
C PHE A 114 -5.01 -5.45 -2.67
N VAL A 115 -5.97 -6.35 -2.64
CA VAL A 115 -7.16 -6.25 -1.78
C VAL A 115 -7.24 -7.50 -0.94
N CYS A 116 -7.32 -7.34 0.38
CA CYS A 116 -7.52 -8.48 1.26
C CYS A 116 -8.76 -8.29 2.12
N ASN A 117 -9.19 -9.38 2.74
CA ASN A 117 -10.21 -9.30 3.75
C ASN A 117 -9.66 -8.55 4.96
N GLY A 118 -10.43 -7.62 5.48
CA GLY A 118 -10.09 -6.97 6.72
C GLY A 118 -10.56 -7.77 7.90
N LYS A 119 -10.19 -7.31 9.08
CA LYS A 119 -10.78 -7.84 10.31
C LYS A 119 -12.26 -7.54 10.24
N GLY A 120 -13.06 -8.60 10.18
CA GLY A 120 -14.47 -8.48 9.98
C GLY A 120 -15.23 -8.27 11.26
N GLY A 121 -16.54 -8.18 11.12
CA GLY A 121 -17.43 -8.16 12.24
C GLY A 121 -17.60 -9.54 12.86
N LEU A 122 -18.61 -9.67 13.69
CA LEU A 122 -18.87 -10.85 14.48
C LEU A 122 -18.92 -12.15 13.69
N PHE A 123 -19.38 -12.07 12.45
CA PHE A 123 -19.57 -13.26 11.62
C PHE A 123 -18.50 -13.45 10.56
N ALA A 124 -17.45 -12.65 10.57
CA ALA A 124 -16.35 -12.87 9.65
C ALA A 124 -15.66 -14.18 10.00
N GLY A 125 -15.57 -15.08 9.05
CA GLY A 125 -14.92 -16.36 9.27
C GLY A 125 -13.42 -16.21 9.38
N GLY A 126 -12.83 -16.76 10.45
CA GLY A 126 -11.40 -16.83 10.58
C GLY A 126 -10.71 -15.50 10.85
N LYS A 127 -9.39 -15.58 10.85
CA LYS A 127 -8.53 -14.42 11.10
C LYS A 127 -8.11 -13.79 9.78
N HIS A 128 -8.32 -12.49 9.65
CA HIS A 128 -7.94 -11.76 8.45
C HIS A 128 -7.19 -10.48 8.83
N PRO A 129 -6.11 -10.14 8.11
CA PRO A 129 -5.55 -10.93 7.00
C PRO A 129 -5.02 -12.28 7.49
N SER A 130 -5.24 -13.31 6.68
CA SER A 130 -4.70 -14.64 6.97
C SER A 130 -3.22 -14.70 6.56
N ASP A 131 -2.53 -15.75 6.99
CA ASP A 131 -1.13 -15.95 6.58
C ASP A 131 -1.01 -16.04 5.06
N ALA A 132 -1.98 -16.69 4.41
CA ALA A 132 -2.00 -16.80 2.95
C ALA A 132 -2.15 -15.42 2.31
N GLU A 133 -3.00 -14.57 2.87
CA GLU A 133 -3.17 -13.21 2.35
C GLU A 133 -1.90 -12.37 2.55
N LEU A 134 -1.21 -12.54 3.67
CA LEU A 134 0.05 -11.83 3.88
C LEU A 134 1.14 -12.30 2.92
N ASP A 135 1.16 -13.59 2.56
CA ASP A 135 2.06 -14.07 1.52
C ASP A 135 1.75 -13.45 0.16
N GLU A 136 0.46 -13.32 -0.15
CA GLU A 136 0.06 -12.65 -1.40
C GLU A 136 0.49 -11.18 -1.41
N ALA A 137 0.42 -10.52 -0.25
CA ALA A 137 0.88 -9.14 -0.13
C ALA A 137 2.38 -9.01 -0.43
N ARG A 138 3.18 -9.97 0.05
CA ARG A 138 4.62 -9.99 -0.22
C ARG A 138 4.90 -10.17 -1.70
N LYS A 139 4.20 -11.08 -2.37
CA LYS A 139 4.32 -11.28 -3.81
C LYS A 139 3.92 -10.04 -4.59
N PHE A 140 2.82 -9.41 -4.18
CA PHE A 140 2.37 -8.15 -4.76
C PHE A 140 3.48 -7.10 -4.70
N ALA A 141 4.12 -6.96 -3.55
CA ALA A 141 5.17 -5.96 -3.38
C ALA A 141 6.38 -6.21 -4.30
N VAL A 142 6.82 -7.46 -4.39
CA VAL A 142 7.94 -7.84 -5.24
C VAL A 142 7.61 -7.54 -6.71
N GLU A 143 6.40 -7.87 -7.14
CA GLU A 143 5.99 -7.62 -8.52
C GLU A 143 5.89 -6.14 -8.83
N CYS A 144 5.43 -5.33 -7.86
CA CYS A 144 5.37 -3.89 -8.05
C CYS A 144 6.78 -3.29 -8.24
N GLU A 145 7.75 -3.73 -7.47
CA GLU A 145 9.13 -3.26 -7.69
C GLU A 145 9.63 -3.64 -9.07
N LYS A 146 9.37 -4.86 -9.51
CA LYS A 146 9.79 -5.29 -10.86
C LYS A 146 9.17 -4.42 -11.93
N MET A 147 7.90 -4.03 -11.77
CA MET A 147 7.23 -3.15 -12.73
C MET A 147 7.94 -1.80 -12.82
N VAL A 148 8.33 -1.22 -11.68
CA VAL A 148 9.01 0.07 -11.67
C VAL A 148 10.40 -0.05 -12.29
N LEU A 149 11.09 -1.17 -12.08
CA LEU A 149 12.42 -1.40 -12.62
C LEU A 149 12.41 -1.83 -14.10
N GLY A 150 11.25 -2.15 -14.65
CA GLY A 150 11.15 -2.64 -16.02
C GLY A 150 11.57 -4.09 -16.19
N GLU A 151 11.46 -4.86 -15.12
CA GLU A 151 11.83 -6.27 -15.14
C GLU A 151 10.64 -7.17 -15.37
#